data_a5318e25881d62bac81b3ce1f9bbec3c
#
_entry.id   a5318e25881d62bac81b3ce1f9bbec3c
#
_cell.length_a   1.000
_cell.length_b   1.000
_cell.length_c   1.000
_cell.angle_alpha   90.00
_cell.angle_beta   90.00
_cell.angle_gamma   90.00
#
_symmetry.space_group_name_H-M   'P 1'
#
loop_
_entity.id
_entity.type
_entity.pdbx_description
1 polymer ?
#
loop_
_entity_poly.entity_id
_entity_poly.type
_entity_poly.pdbx_seq_one_letter_code
_entity_poly.pdbx_strand_id
1 'polypeptide(L)'
;MIFREFNPEIHDVYKVAELVYDVDERTFVNIFSSREEGIEAIKERLLYDFSLEDEDENELYYVFFDDEDVEEKNIVGMFNGGKGVTHSYYRYSLSLFKHLKFSQAMGLAKVNFLDSFVLVDVEPEDFYICELAVLSSYRGRGFGKQGLSQLIQMARDFDCKRVVLDADFRNDGAFRLYSSFGFKVFKKKCFKHFGIKRGMRNMELILKD
;
A
#
# COMPACT_ATOMS: atom_id res chain seq x y z
N MET A 1 -7.94 -14.77 -11.84
CA MET A 1 -8.11 -13.57 -10.99
C MET A 1 -8.46 -12.38 -11.87
N ILE A 2 -9.52 -11.66 -11.51
CA ILE A 2 -10.00 -10.49 -12.24
C ILE A 2 -9.47 -9.25 -11.53
N PHE A 3 -8.89 -8.32 -12.29
CA PHE A 3 -8.42 -7.01 -11.79
C PHE A 3 -9.35 -5.92 -12.27
N ARG A 4 -9.67 -4.98 -11.39
CA ARG A 4 -10.41 -3.76 -11.71
C ARG A 4 -9.72 -2.57 -11.06
N GLU A 5 -9.70 -1.47 -11.78
CA GLU A 5 -9.31 -0.19 -11.18
C GLU A 5 -10.29 0.15 -10.04
N PHE A 6 -9.74 0.59 -8.92
CA PHE A 6 -10.57 0.90 -7.77
C PHE A 6 -11.36 2.18 -8.01
N ASN A 7 -12.65 2.11 -7.78
CA ASN A 7 -13.57 3.25 -7.82
C ASN A 7 -14.43 3.22 -6.55
N PRO A 8 -14.36 4.24 -5.69
CA PRO A 8 -15.11 4.28 -4.43
C PRO A 8 -16.63 4.40 -4.60
N GLU A 9 -17.14 4.72 -5.81
CA GLU A 9 -18.57 4.78 -6.08
C GLU A 9 -19.20 3.40 -6.29
N ILE A 10 -18.41 2.42 -6.73
CA ILE A 10 -18.91 1.08 -7.09
C ILE A 10 -18.30 -0.04 -6.24
N HIS A 11 -17.14 0.18 -5.64
CA HIS A 11 -16.44 -0.82 -4.83
C HIS A 11 -16.62 -0.55 -3.34
N ASP A 12 -16.61 -1.60 -2.54
CA ASP A 12 -16.67 -1.49 -1.07
C ASP A 12 -15.40 -0.87 -0.50
N VAL A 13 -15.46 0.44 -0.24
CA VAL A 13 -14.34 1.23 0.31
C VAL A 13 -13.92 0.73 1.69
N TYR A 14 -14.89 0.28 2.52
CA TYR A 14 -14.57 -0.26 3.84
C TYR A 14 -13.73 -1.54 3.73
N LYS A 15 -14.05 -2.39 2.76
CA LYS A 15 -13.30 -3.62 2.51
C LYS A 15 -11.87 -3.32 2.04
N VAL A 16 -11.68 -2.33 1.20
CA VAL A 16 -10.35 -1.87 0.78
C VAL A 16 -9.58 -1.29 1.97
N ALA A 17 -10.22 -0.44 2.79
CA ALA A 17 -9.60 0.09 4.00
C ALA A 17 -9.20 -1.00 5.01
N GLU A 18 -9.99 -2.06 5.14
CA GLU A 18 -9.65 -3.24 5.95
C GLU A 18 -8.39 -3.94 5.42
N LEU A 19 -8.27 -4.12 4.10
CA LEU A 19 -7.09 -4.70 3.46
C LEU A 19 -5.84 -3.85 3.71
N VAL A 20 -5.94 -2.52 3.56
CA VAL A 20 -4.86 -1.57 3.86
C VAL A 20 -4.44 -1.67 5.33
N TYR A 21 -5.40 -1.69 6.26
CA TYR A 21 -5.12 -1.87 7.67
C TYR A 21 -4.33 -3.17 7.94
N ASP A 22 -4.72 -4.26 7.32
CA ASP A 22 -4.10 -5.59 7.49
C ASP A 22 -2.66 -5.67 6.95
N VAL A 23 -2.30 -4.82 5.99
CA VAL A 23 -0.90 -4.74 5.48
C VAL A 23 0.05 -4.33 6.60
N ASP A 24 -0.35 -3.38 7.44
CA ASP A 24 0.49 -2.86 8.51
C ASP A 24 -0.24 -2.80 9.87
N GLU A 25 -1.08 -3.78 10.16
CA GLU A 25 -1.84 -3.93 11.38
C GLU A 25 -1.02 -3.62 12.64
N ARG A 26 0.26 -4.07 12.65
CA ARG A 26 1.17 -3.87 13.79
C ARG A 26 1.52 -2.42 14.06
N THR A 27 1.47 -1.56 13.06
CA THR A 27 1.64 -0.12 13.24
C THR A 27 0.33 0.50 13.68
N PHE A 28 -0.76 0.19 13.01
CA PHE A 28 -2.07 0.75 13.27
C PHE A 28 -2.59 0.44 14.67
N VAL A 29 -2.41 -0.78 15.16
CA VAL A 29 -2.85 -1.19 16.54
C VAL A 29 -2.15 -0.40 17.64
N ASN A 30 -0.99 0.17 17.40
CA ASN A 30 -0.26 1.00 18.36
C ASN A 30 -0.60 2.51 18.25
N ILE A 31 -1.38 2.89 17.27
CA ILE A 31 -1.70 4.29 16.94
C ILE A 31 -3.16 4.60 17.20
N PHE A 32 -4.07 3.71 16.79
CA PHE A 32 -5.51 3.87 16.98
C PHE A 32 -5.99 3.12 18.22
N SER A 33 -7.10 3.57 18.80
CA SER A 33 -7.66 2.98 20.02
C SER A 33 -8.38 1.66 19.77
N SER A 34 -8.83 1.42 18.54
CA SER A 34 -9.41 0.17 18.08
C SER A 34 -9.11 -0.09 16.61
N ARG A 35 -9.32 -1.36 16.20
CA ARG A 35 -9.22 -1.75 14.78
C ARG A 35 -10.24 -0.97 13.93
N GLU A 36 -11.46 -0.84 14.40
CA GLU A 36 -12.55 -0.14 13.73
C GLU A 36 -12.22 1.33 13.51
N GLU A 37 -11.65 2.01 14.52
CA GLU A 37 -11.22 3.41 14.39
C GLU A 37 -10.13 3.54 13.31
N GLY A 38 -9.17 2.62 13.27
CA GLY A 38 -8.10 2.62 12.29
C GLY A 38 -8.63 2.39 10.86
N ILE A 39 -9.51 1.41 10.67
CA ILE A 39 -10.14 1.13 9.38
C ILE A 39 -10.98 2.32 8.92
N GLU A 40 -11.78 2.91 9.80
CA GLU A 40 -12.60 4.07 9.46
C GLU A 40 -11.73 5.28 9.08
N ALA A 41 -10.60 5.49 9.77
CA ALA A 41 -9.67 6.55 9.41
C ALA A 41 -9.06 6.34 8.01
N ILE A 42 -8.72 5.11 7.66
CA ILE A 42 -8.21 4.75 6.32
C ILE A 42 -9.31 4.93 5.27
N LYS A 43 -10.54 4.51 5.57
CA LYS A 43 -11.69 4.69 4.68
C LYS A 43 -11.93 6.16 4.34
N GLU A 44 -12.00 7.02 5.37
CA GLU A 44 -12.17 8.45 5.18
C GLU A 44 -10.99 9.07 4.39
N ARG A 45 -9.76 8.59 4.62
CA ARG A 45 -8.59 8.97 3.83
C ARG A 45 -8.78 8.60 2.35
N LEU A 46 -9.15 7.35 2.05
CA LEU A 46 -9.37 6.90 0.67
C LEU A 46 -10.45 7.73 -0.03
N LEU A 47 -11.59 7.99 0.63
CA LEU A 47 -12.64 8.83 0.08
C LEU A 47 -12.15 10.26 -0.19
N TYR A 48 -11.32 10.80 0.69
CA TYR A 48 -10.70 12.10 0.49
C TYR A 48 -9.73 12.09 -0.69
N ASP A 49 -8.82 11.11 -0.77
CA ASP A 49 -7.82 11.01 -1.84
C ASP A 49 -8.50 10.95 -3.21
N PHE A 50 -9.56 10.12 -3.35
CA PHE A 50 -10.34 10.00 -4.58
C PHE A 50 -11.31 11.18 -4.85
N SER A 51 -11.44 12.14 -3.94
CA SER A 51 -12.20 13.36 -4.15
C SER A 51 -11.35 14.53 -4.70
N LEU A 52 -10.04 14.36 -4.76
CA LEU A 52 -9.13 15.38 -5.27
C LEU A 52 -9.17 15.38 -6.79
N GLU A 53 -9.36 16.56 -7.40
CA GLU A 53 -9.38 16.73 -8.87
C GLU A 53 -7.97 16.55 -9.51
N ASP A 54 -6.91 16.76 -8.71
CA ASP A 54 -5.51 16.54 -9.09
C ASP A 54 -5.06 15.15 -8.64
N GLU A 55 -5.71 14.10 -9.13
CA GLU A 55 -5.17 12.75 -8.99
C GLU A 55 -3.79 12.70 -9.64
N ASP A 56 -2.80 12.21 -8.90
CA ASP A 56 -1.51 11.92 -9.50
C ASP A 56 -1.74 10.77 -10.50
N GLU A 57 -1.83 11.11 -11.81
CA GLU A 57 -2.10 10.15 -12.90
C GLU A 57 -1.16 8.95 -12.87
N ASN A 58 -0.11 9.02 -12.07
CA ASN A 58 0.88 7.97 -11.88
C ASN A 58 0.58 7.03 -10.72
N GLU A 59 -0.37 7.34 -9.83
CA GLU A 59 -0.76 6.46 -8.72
C GLU A 59 -1.97 5.61 -9.10
N LEU A 60 -1.77 4.30 -9.10
CA LEU A 60 -2.73 3.31 -9.55
C LEU A 60 -3.28 2.53 -8.36
N TYR A 61 -4.60 2.45 -8.25
CA TYR A 61 -5.29 1.62 -7.27
C TYR A 61 -6.11 0.54 -7.95
N TYR A 62 -5.91 -0.71 -7.57
CA TYR A 62 -6.62 -1.85 -8.13
C TYR A 62 -7.16 -2.76 -7.03
N VAL A 63 -8.37 -3.26 -7.26
CA VAL A 63 -8.96 -4.35 -6.50
C VAL A 63 -8.99 -5.61 -7.35
N PHE A 64 -9.01 -6.77 -6.71
CA PHE A 64 -9.12 -8.03 -7.44
C PHE A 64 -10.08 -9.00 -6.78
N PHE A 65 -10.63 -9.85 -7.65
CA PHE A 65 -11.69 -10.81 -7.36
C PHE A 65 -11.24 -12.22 -7.73
N ASP A 66 -11.84 -13.22 -7.10
CA ASP A 66 -11.67 -14.60 -7.53
C ASP A 66 -12.35 -14.80 -8.89
N ASP A 67 -11.79 -15.62 -9.78
CA ASP A 67 -12.38 -15.95 -11.08
C ASP A 67 -13.77 -16.61 -10.96
N GLU A 68 -14.05 -17.23 -9.81
CA GLU A 68 -15.35 -17.83 -9.52
C GLU A 68 -16.43 -16.80 -9.13
N ASP A 69 -16.02 -15.57 -8.77
CA ASP A 69 -16.93 -14.47 -8.43
C ASP A 69 -17.32 -13.67 -9.69
N VAL A 70 -18.18 -14.27 -10.50
CA VAL A 70 -18.63 -13.67 -11.78
C VAL A 70 -19.31 -12.30 -11.60
N GLU A 71 -19.87 -12.04 -10.43
CA GLU A 71 -20.56 -10.78 -10.13
C GLU A 71 -19.61 -9.72 -9.53
N GLU A 72 -18.34 -10.06 -9.32
CA GLU A 72 -17.29 -9.17 -8.79
C GLU A 72 -17.69 -8.47 -7.48
N LYS A 73 -18.40 -9.19 -6.60
CA LYS A 73 -18.93 -8.64 -5.34
C LYS A 73 -17.95 -8.73 -4.18
N ASN A 74 -17.06 -9.74 -4.22
CA ASN A 74 -16.19 -10.05 -3.09
C ASN A 74 -14.74 -9.65 -3.41
N ILE A 75 -14.35 -8.47 -3.00
CA ILE A 75 -12.93 -8.04 -3.08
C ILE A 75 -12.10 -9.01 -2.24
N VAL A 76 -11.19 -9.72 -2.88
CA VAL A 76 -10.27 -10.68 -2.22
C VAL A 76 -8.88 -10.11 -1.97
N GLY A 77 -8.57 -8.97 -2.56
CA GLY A 77 -7.34 -8.25 -2.34
C GLY A 77 -7.30 -6.92 -3.09
N MET A 78 -6.23 -6.20 -2.87
CA MET A 78 -5.95 -4.94 -3.53
C MET A 78 -4.45 -4.75 -3.72
N PHE A 79 -4.08 -3.87 -4.63
CA PHE A 79 -2.76 -3.30 -4.69
C PHE A 79 -2.81 -1.84 -5.13
N ASN A 80 -1.84 -1.07 -4.69
CA ASN A 80 -1.57 0.24 -5.25
C ASN A 80 -0.07 0.44 -5.45
N GLY A 81 0.24 1.34 -6.36
CA GLY A 81 1.60 1.69 -6.73
C GLY A 81 1.62 2.65 -7.90
N GLY A 82 2.79 3.17 -8.24
CA GLY A 82 2.89 4.10 -9.35
C GLY A 82 4.30 4.52 -9.69
N LYS A 83 4.44 5.22 -10.83
CA LYS A 83 5.71 5.75 -11.29
C LYS A 83 6.03 7.06 -10.60
N GLY A 84 7.20 7.14 -9.95
CA GLY A 84 7.69 8.36 -9.33
C GLY A 84 6.84 8.87 -8.17
N VAL A 85 5.98 8.02 -7.62
CA VAL A 85 5.09 8.40 -6.52
C VAL A 85 5.91 8.84 -5.32
N THR A 86 5.89 10.13 -5.02
CA THR A 86 6.59 10.73 -3.90
C THR A 86 5.61 11.34 -2.93
N HIS A 87 5.56 10.83 -1.72
CA HIS A 87 4.69 11.39 -0.70
C HIS A 87 5.30 12.61 -0.02
N SER A 88 4.70 13.77 -0.21
CA SER A 88 4.96 14.93 0.65
C SER A 88 4.27 14.74 2.00
N TYR A 89 4.78 13.84 2.83
CA TYR A 89 4.18 13.44 4.12
C TYR A 89 3.70 14.61 4.98
N TYR A 90 4.44 15.73 5.00
CA TYR A 90 4.08 16.88 5.80
C TYR A 90 2.85 17.63 5.26
N ARG A 91 2.85 17.97 3.97
CA ARG A 91 1.73 18.71 3.34
C ARG A 91 0.46 17.86 3.35
N TYR A 92 0.60 16.60 3.00
CA TYR A 92 -0.50 15.65 3.01
C TYR A 92 -1.08 15.45 4.42
N SER A 93 -0.24 15.28 5.43
CA SER A 93 -0.71 15.17 6.83
C SER A 93 -1.48 16.41 7.28
N LEU A 94 -1.05 17.61 6.86
CA LEU A 94 -1.79 18.85 7.17
C LEU A 94 -3.15 18.91 6.47
N SER A 95 -3.28 18.41 5.24
CA SER A 95 -4.56 18.39 4.53
C SER A 95 -5.58 17.48 5.22
N LEU A 96 -5.16 16.35 5.77
CA LEU A 96 -6.04 15.44 6.50
C LEU A 96 -6.77 16.10 7.66
N PHE A 97 -6.14 17.04 8.38
CA PHE A 97 -6.79 17.79 9.47
C PHE A 97 -7.93 18.69 9.05
N LYS A 98 -8.05 18.99 7.75
CA LYS A 98 -9.15 19.81 7.21
C LYS A 98 -10.38 18.96 6.85
N HIS A 99 -10.18 17.67 6.61
CA HIS A 99 -11.20 16.81 6.01
C HIS A 99 -11.63 15.65 6.95
N LEU A 100 -10.74 15.17 7.81
CA LEU A 100 -11.00 14.08 8.73
C LEU A 100 -11.23 14.55 10.17
N LYS A 101 -11.85 13.72 11.00
CA LYS A 101 -11.92 13.96 12.45
C LYS A 101 -10.51 14.06 13.03
N PHE A 102 -10.34 14.92 14.03
CA PHE A 102 -9.02 15.20 14.62
C PHE A 102 -8.26 13.93 15.08
N SER A 103 -8.95 12.96 15.71
CA SER A 103 -8.31 11.70 16.14
C SER A 103 -7.82 10.87 14.96
N GLN A 104 -8.59 10.78 13.88
CA GLN A 104 -8.25 10.08 12.66
C GLN A 104 -7.05 10.74 11.96
N ALA A 105 -7.12 12.05 11.73
CA ALA A 105 -6.03 12.82 11.13
C ALA A 105 -4.73 12.71 11.93
N MET A 106 -4.82 12.79 13.26
CA MET A 106 -3.66 12.64 14.14
C MET A 106 -3.06 11.22 14.06
N GLY A 107 -3.90 10.19 14.00
CA GLY A 107 -3.46 8.81 13.83
C GLY A 107 -2.70 8.62 12.52
N LEU A 108 -3.29 9.03 11.39
CA LEU A 108 -2.67 8.95 10.07
C LEU A 108 -1.39 9.81 9.95
N ALA A 109 -1.39 11.00 10.55
CA ALA A 109 -0.18 11.84 10.59
C ALA A 109 0.98 11.16 11.35
N LYS A 110 0.67 10.42 12.42
CA LYS A 110 1.69 9.60 13.12
C LYS A 110 2.21 8.46 12.25
N VAL A 111 1.34 7.79 11.48
CA VAL A 111 1.76 6.77 10.50
C VAL A 111 2.71 7.39 9.49
N ASN A 112 2.30 8.48 8.83
CA ASN A 112 3.11 9.19 7.84
C ASN A 112 4.47 9.64 8.40
N PHE A 113 4.48 10.11 9.65
CA PHE A 113 5.73 10.48 10.34
C PHE A 113 6.66 9.27 10.49
N LEU A 114 6.14 8.11 10.89
CA LEU A 114 6.95 6.89 11.02
C LEU A 114 7.44 6.40 9.66
N ASP A 115 6.61 6.50 8.64
CA ASP A 115 6.91 6.09 7.27
C ASP A 115 8.06 6.89 6.67
N SER A 116 8.09 8.19 6.92
CA SER A 116 9.16 9.07 6.44
C SER A 116 10.57 8.64 6.86
N PHE A 117 10.70 7.82 7.90
CA PHE A 117 12.01 7.31 8.37
C PHE A 117 12.38 5.94 7.80
N VAL A 118 11.40 5.15 7.36
CA VAL A 118 11.64 3.73 7.07
C VAL A 118 11.32 3.31 5.64
N LEU A 119 10.45 4.05 4.93
CA LEU A 119 10.14 3.73 3.56
C LEU A 119 11.27 4.11 2.60
N VAL A 120 11.26 3.51 1.42
CA VAL A 120 12.23 3.73 0.37
C VAL A 120 12.19 5.18 -0.13
N ASP A 121 13.35 5.70 -0.52
CA ASP A 121 13.42 6.94 -1.28
C ASP A 121 13.16 6.60 -2.75
N VAL A 122 12.06 7.10 -3.34
CA VAL A 122 11.60 6.79 -4.69
C VAL A 122 12.17 7.82 -5.67
N GLU A 123 12.77 7.33 -6.75
CA GLU A 123 13.25 8.18 -7.84
C GLU A 123 12.15 8.36 -8.92
N PRO A 124 12.18 9.43 -9.73
CA PRO A 124 11.12 9.70 -10.72
C PRO A 124 10.89 8.59 -11.75
N GLU A 125 11.91 7.77 -12.01
CA GLU A 125 11.84 6.66 -12.98
C GLU A 125 11.56 5.30 -12.31
N ASP A 126 11.37 5.27 -10.98
CA ASP A 126 11.00 4.07 -10.25
C ASP A 126 9.49 3.83 -10.32
N PHE A 127 9.12 2.57 -10.32
CA PHE A 127 7.76 2.15 -9.97
C PHE A 127 7.73 1.73 -8.50
N TYR A 128 6.99 2.45 -7.69
CA TYR A 128 6.86 2.12 -6.26
C TYR A 128 5.62 1.28 -6.02
N ILE A 129 5.78 0.10 -5.43
CA ILE A 129 4.67 -0.70 -4.91
C ILE A 129 4.42 -0.27 -3.48
N CYS A 130 3.35 0.50 -3.27
CA CYS A 130 2.98 1.02 -1.95
C CYS A 130 2.37 -0.08 -1.09
N GLU A 131 1.37 -0.77 -1.63
CA GLU A 131 0.61 -1.81 -0.92
C GLU A 131 0.29 -2.98 -1.85
N LEU A 132 0.33 -4.19 -1.29
CA LEU A 132 -0.19 -5.41 -1.91
C LEU A 132 -0.81 -6.27 -0.82
N ALA A 133 -2.12 -6.33 -0.79
CA ALA A 133 -2.90 -7.03 0.21
C ALA A 133 -3.72 -8.18 -0.38
N VAL A 134 -3.79 -9.29 0.35
CA VAL A 134 -4.68 -10.43 0.05
C VAL A 134 -5.36 -10.83 1.34
N LEU A 135 -6.69 -10.95 1.30
CA LEU A 135 -7.49 -11.46 2.42
C LEU A 135 -6.89 -12.74 2.97
N SER A 136 -6.86 -12.88 4.29
CA SER A 136 -6.23 -14.02 4.97
C SER A 136 -6.79 -15.36 4.51
N SER A 137 -8.12 -15.45 4.26
CA SER A 137 -8.81 -16.64 3.73
C SER A 137 -8.44 -17.01 2.29
N TYR A 138 -7.84 -16.08 1.54
CA TYR A 138 -7.40 -16.28 0.16
C TYR A 138 -5.89 -16.40 0.01
N ARG A 139 -5.13 -16.29 1.11
CA ARG A 139 -3.67 -16.48 1.08
C ARG A 139 -3.31 -17.92 0.74
N GLY A 140 -2.14 -18.10 0.16
CA GLY A 140 -1.66 -19.43 -0.28
C GLY A 140 -2.24 -19.91 -1.61
N ARG A 141 -3.23 -19.24 -2.19
CA ARG A 141 -3.90 -19.59 -3.45
C ARG A 141 -3.26 -18.95 -4.70
N GLY A 142 -2.16 -18.23 -4.53
CA GLY A 142 -1.42 -17.62 -5.64
C GLY A 142 -1.79 -16.17 -5.95
N PHE A 143 -2.82 -15.60 -5.32
CA PHE A 143 -3.28 -14.22 -5.58
C PHE A 143 -2.18 -13.17 -5.42
N GLY A 144 -1.36 -13.24 -4.38
CA GLY A 144 -0.24 -12.30 -4.20
C GLY A 144 0.81 -12.39 -5.30
N LYS A 145 1.05 -13.59 -5.86
CA LYS A 145 1.96 -13.76 -7.02
C LYS A 145 1.39 -13.11 -8.27
N GLN A 146 0.10 -13.30 -8.53
CA GLN A 146 -0.57 -12.72 -9.70
C GLN A 146 -0.62 -11.20 -9.59
N GLY A 147 -0.96 -10.65 -8.41
CA GLY A 147 -0.94 -9.20 -8.16
C GLY A 147 0.45 -8.60 -8.36
N LEU A 148 1.49 -9.23 -7.81
CA LEU A 148 2.87 -8.78 -8.00
C LEU A 148 3.31 -8.85 -9.46
N SER A 149 2.92 -9.91 -10.20
CA SER A 149 3.19 -10.01 -11.63
C SER A 149 2.55 -8.87 -12.42
N GLN A 150 1.30 -8.52 -12.07
CA GLN A 150 0.58 -7.42 -12.71
C GLN A 150 1.27 -6.07 -12.45
N LEU A 151 1.66 -5.79 -11.21
CA LEU A 151 2.40 -4.57 -10.86
C LEU A 151 3.73 -4.46 -11.59
N ILE A 152 4.48 -5.55 -11.72
CA ILE A 152 5.73 -5.57 -12.48
C ILE A 152 5.47 -5.34 -13.98
N GLN A 153 4.36 -5.86 -14.52
CA GLN A 153 3.99 -5.58 -15.91
C GLN A 153 3.62 -4.11 -16.10
N MET A 154 2.82 -3.54 -15.21
CA MET A 154 2.51 -2.11 -15.23
C MET A 154 3.78 -1.24 -15.18
N ALA A 155 4.74 -1.60 -14.33
CA ALA A 155 6.03 -0.90 -14.29
C ALA A 155 6.77 -0.91 -15.65
N ARG A 156 6.67 -2.01 -16.40
CA ARG A 156 7.22 -2.08 -17.77
C ARG A 156 6.43 -1.21 -18.75
N ASP A 157 5.10 -1.23 -18.64
CA ASP A 157 4.22 -0.44 -19.51
C ASP A 157 4.43 1.08 -19.29
N PHE A 158 4.84 1.49 -18.07
CA PHE A 158 5.26 2.84 -17.73
C PHE A 158 6.73 3.15 -18.07
N ASP A 159 7.44 2.24 -18.73
CA ASP A 159 8.86 2.37 -19.08
C ASP A 159 9.76 2.67 -17.85
N CYS A 160 9.42 2.07 -16.71
CA CYS A 160 10.22 2.18 -15.52
C CYS A 160 11.44 1.26 -15.58
N LYS A 161 12.57 1.72 -15.05
CA LYS A 161 13.82 0.94 -15.02
C LYS A 161 13.93 0.05 -13.79
N ARG A 162 13.21 0.40 -12.72
CA ARG A 162 13.29 -0.26 -11.43
C ARG A 162 11.93 -0.29 -10.76
N VAL A 163 11.60 -1.43 -10.13
CA VAL A 163 10.48 -1.53 -9.20
C VAL A 163 11.04 -1.55 -7.78
N VAL A 164 10.50 -0.72 -6.90
CA VAL A 164 10.91 -0.64 -5.49
C VAL A 164 9.71 -0.90 -4.58
N LEU A 165 9.98 -1.43 -3.40
CA LEU A 165 8.98 -1.70 -2.38
C LEU A 165 9.61 -1.82 -0.99
N ASP A 166 8.76 -1.83 0.02
CA ASP A 166 9.13 -1.99 1.42
C ASP A 166 8.52 -3.25 2.02
N ALA A 167 9.33 -4.05 2.69
CA ALA A 167 8.90 -5.23 3.44
C ALA A 167 9.27 -5.12 4.91
N ASP A 168 8.27 -5.12 5.80
CA ASP A 168 8.52 -5.14 7.26
C ASP A 168 9.47 -6.28 7.63
N PHE A 169 10.40 -6.02 8.56
CA PHE A 169 11.38 -7.02 9.03
C PHE A 169 10.74 -8.31 9.57
N ARG A 170 9.49 -8.22 10.00
CA ARG A 170 8.73 -9.34 10.59
C ARG A 170 7.80 -10.01 9.58
N ASN A 171 7.68 -9.48 8.35
CA ASN A 171 6.86 -10.06 7.29
C ASN A 171 7.70 -10.96 6.37
N ASP A 172 8.06 -12.14 6.89
CA ASP A 172 8.85 -13.12 6.13
C ASP A 172 8.07 -13.73 4.95
N GLY A 173 6.73 -13.70 5.00
CA GLY A 173 5.88 -14.14 3.90
C GLY A 173 6.05 -13.23 2.67
N ALA A 174 5.88 -11.93 2.86
CA ALA A 174 6.10 -10.93 1.81
C ALA A 174 7.56 -10.95 1.32
N PHE A 175 8.52 -11.00 2.23
CA PHE A 175 9.94 -11.09 1.88
C PHE A 175 10.25 -12.28 0.97
N ARG A 176 9.72 -13.48 1.29
CA ARG A 176 9.90 -14.66 0.43
C ARG A 176 9.22 -14.51 -0.93
N LEU A 177 8.01 -13.91 -0.96
CA LEU A 177 7.30 -13.63 -2.20
C LEU A 177 8.14 -12.72 -3.10
N TYR A 178 8.57 -11.56 -2.61
CA TYR A 178 9.36 -10.60 -3.38
C TYR A 178 10.70 -11.18 -3.83
N SER A 179 11.40 -11.88 -2.95
CA SER A 179 12.66 -12.56 -3.29
C SER A 179 12.48 -13.61 -4.40
N SER A 180 11.34 -14.30 -4.46
CA SER A 180 11.04 -15.29 -5.51
C SER A 180 10.84 -14.66 -6.89
N PHE A 181 10.54 -13.36 -6.96
CA PHE A 181 10.47 -12.56 -8.19
C PHE A 181 11.80 -11.88 -8.54
N GLY A 182 12.84 -12.07 -7.74
CA GLY A 182 14.16 -11.51 -8.00
C GLY A 182 14.43 -10.17 -7.30
N PHE A 183 13.50 -9.67 -6.48
CA PHE A 183 13.76 -8.49 -5.66
C PHE A 183 14.93 -8.74 -4.71
N LYS A 184 15.80 -7.74 -4.57
CA LYS A 184 16.96 -7.76 -3.68
C LYS A 184 16.84 -6.64 -2.65
N VAL A 185 17.25 -6.93 -1.42
CA VAL A 185 17.37 -5.90 -0.38
C VAL A 185 18.58 -5.02 -0.70
N PHE A 186 18.36 -3.74 -0.96
CA PHE A 186 19.45 -2.78 -1.17
C PHE A 186 19.67 -1.87 0.03
N LYS A 187 18.64 -1.68 0.89
CA LYS A 187 18.74 -0.89 2.11
C LYS A 187 17.89 -1.47 3.23
N LYS A 188 18.26 -1.22 4.47
CA LYS A 188 17.46 -1.52 5.66
C LYS A 188 17.34 -0.26 6.47
N LYS A 189 16.12 0.22 6.68
CA LYS A 189 15.84 1.38 7.50
C LYS A 189 15.12 0.95 8.78
N CYS A 190 15.41 1.59 9.91
CA CYS A 190 14.81 1.26 11.20
C CYS A 190 14.60 2.54 12.02
N PHE A 191 13.39 2.70 12.53
CA PHE A 191 13.04 3.71 13.53
C PHE A 191 12.86 3.04 14.89
N LYS A 192 13.47 3.61 15.93
CA LYS A 192 13.37 3.10 17.29
C LYS A 192 13.39 4.27 18.28
N HIS A 193 12.22 4.86 18.53
CA HIS A 193 12.03 5.91 19.51
C HIS A 193 10.63 5.83 20.16
N PHE A 194 10.50 6.37 21.36
CA PHE A 194 9.21 6.48 22.09
C PHE A 194 8.47 5.15 22.25
N GLY A 195 9.20 4.04 22.45
CA GLY A 195 8.59 2.70 22.57
C GLY A 195 8.15 2.07 21.25
N ILE A 196 8.20 2.79 20.15
CA ILE A 196 7.84 2.30 18.81
C ILE A 196 9.12 1.78 18.12
N LYS A 197 9.03 0.56 17.58
CA LYS A 197 10.06 -0.03 16.74
C LYS A 197 9.45 -0.42 15.40
N ARG A 198 9.87 0.25 14.33
CA ARG A 198 9.49 -0.06 12.95
C ARG A 198 10.76 -0.27 12.11
N GLY A 199 10.75 -1.24 11.24
CA GLY A 199 11.90 -1.50 10.38
C GLY A 199 11.49 -2.16 9.08
N MET A 200 12.07 -1.68 7.99
CA MET A 200 11.78 -2.10 6.63
C MET A 200 13.02 -2.58 5.89
N ARG A 201 12.84 -3.64 5.12
CA ARG A 201 13.74 -4.04 4.03
C ARG A 201 13.29 -3.27 2.79
N ASN A 202 14.04 -2.25 2.39
CA ASN A 202 13.82 -1.58 1.12
C ASN A 202 14.37 -2.51 0.03
N MET A 203 13.51 -2.96 -0.87
CA MET A 203 13.84 -3.96 -1.90
C MET A 203 13.65 -3.38 -3.29
N GLU A 204 14.44 -3.87 -4.23
CA GLU A 204 14.38 -3.45 -5.63
C GLU A 204 14.40 -4.63 -6.59
N LEU A 205 13.76 -4.46 -7.73
CA LEU A 205 13.87 -5.31 -8.92
C LEU A 205 14.26 -4.43 -10.09
N ILE A 206 15.45 -4.67 -10.65
CA ILE A 206 15.88 -4.00 -11.88
C ILE A 206 15.15 -4.65 -13.06
N LEU A 207 14.42 -3.84 -13.80
CA LEU A 207 13.79 -4.25 -15.04
C LEU A 207 14.85 -4.18 -16.14
N LYS A 208 15.06 -5.31 -16.82
CA LYS A 208 15.95 -5.33 -18.01
C LYS A 208 15.16 -4.89 -19.22
N ASP A 209 15.82 -4.14 -20.08
CA ASP A 209 15.35 -3.81 -21.41
C ASP A 209 15.04 -5.08 -22.22
#